data_0b53808410d59727bf4e845e26313ec6
#
_entry.id   0b53808410d59727bf4e845e26313ec6
#
_cell.length_a   1.000
_cell.length_b   1.000
_cell.length_c   1.000
_cell.angle_alpha   90.00
_cell.angle_beta   90.00
_cell.angle_gamma   90.00
#
_symmetry.space_group_name_H-M   'P 1'
#
loop_
_entity.id
_entity.type
_entity.pdbx_description
1 polymer ?
#
loop_
_entity_poly.entity_id
_entity_poly.type
_entity_poly.pdbx_seq_one_letter_code
_entity_poly.pdbx_strand_id
1 'polypeptide(L)'
;MGQEVSVAVFSREDRQRYRQKVRTCLDVFARMLRESRFDSDRRSFGLEIELNLTDEAGDPAMANARALEAIADADFQTEIGQFNIEINVPPRLLDGDVFTELEDAVRSSLNRADERAQRVGAHMMIIGILPTVGERHLTADAFSAGHRYSHLNEQIFAARGEDLEISIAGVERLATFADTIAPEAACTSVQLHLQVDPEGFANHWNAAQAIAAAQVAVGANSPFFFGRELWRETRIALFEQATDTRPEELKTQGVRPRVWFGERWITSVDRKSVV
;
A
#
# COMPACT_ATOMS: atom_id res chain seq x y z
N MET A 1 3.20 7.36 -0.81
CA MET A 1 3.31 8.74 -1.36
C MET A 1 2.01 9.53 -1.19
N GLY A 2 1.95 10.48 -0.34
CA GLY A 2 0.79 11.33 -0.11
C GLY A 2 1.18 12.56 0.70
N GLN A 3 0.51 13.68 0.45
CA GLN A 3 0.76 14.90 1.20
C GLN A 3 0.01 14.88 2.52
N GLU A 4 0.63 15.43 3.57
CA GLU A 4 -0.02 15.62 4.87
C GLU A 4 -1.25 16.52 4.73
N VAL A 5 -2.28 16.21 5.51
CA VAL A 5 -3.53 16.97 5.54
C VAL A 5 -3.51 17.91 6.72
N SER A 6 -3.45 19.21 6.44
CA SER A 6 -3.33 20.25 7.47
C SER A 6 -4.63 20.56 8.24
N VAL A 7 -5.76 19.98 7.83
CA VAL A 7 -7.10 20.29 8.37
C VAL A 7 -7.67 19.09 9.09
N ALA A 8 -8.07 19.26 10.34
CA ALA A 8 -8.65 18.18 11.15
C ALA A 8 -10.12 17.81 10.78
N VAL A 9 -10.87 18.69 10.14
CA VAL A 9 -12.28 18.45 9.77
C VAL A 9 -12.59 19.06 8.42
N PHE A 10 -13.20 18.30 7.52
CA PHE A 10 -13.67 18.80 6.21
C PHE A 10 -15.12 19.27 6.27
N SER A 11 -15.34 20.53 5.90
CA SER A 11 -16.67 21.09 5.73
C SER A 11 -17.42 20.50 4.52
N ARG A 12 -18.72 20.74 4.43
CA ARG A 12 -19.51 20.39 3.24
C ARG A 12 -18.99 21.10 1.98
N GLU A 13 -18.53 22.32 2.12
CA GLU A 13 -17.99 23.13 1.02
C GLU A 13 -16.63 22.59 0.54
N ASP A 14 -15.78 22.12 1.44
CA ASP A 14 -14.51 21.48 1.10
C ASP A 14 -14.75 20.20 0.28
N ARG A 15 -15.70 19.37 0.70
CA ARG A 15 -16.10 18.15 -0.03
C ARG A 15 -16.68 18.47 -1.41
N GLN A 16 -17.46 19.56 -1.52
CA GLN A 16 -18.00 20.00 -2.82
C GLN A 16 -16.90 20.50 -3.73
N ARG A 17 -15.96 21.31 -3.21
CA ARG A 17 -14.78 21.82 -3.93
C ARG A 17 -13.87 20.69 -4.39
N TYR A 18 -13.66 19.70 -3.53
CA TYR A 18 -12.90 18.50 -3.88
C TYR A 18 -13.53 17.74 -5.04
N ARG A 19 -14.84 17.44 -4.97
CA ARG A 19 -15.54 16.79 -6.09
C ARG A 19 -15.46 17.56 -7.40
N GLN A 20 -15.51 18.90 -7.33
CA GLN A 20 -15.33 19.73 -8.53
C GLN A 20 -13.92 19.61 -9.10
N LYS A 21 -12.90 19.64 -8.23
CA LYS A 21 -11.51 19.42 -8.66
C LYS A 21 -11.32 18.04 -9.30
N VAL A 22 -11.86 16.98 -8.72
CA VAL A 22 -11.80 15.64 -9.29
C VAL A 22 -12.41 15.60 -10.70
N ARG A 23 -13.58 16.20 -10.91
CA ARG A 23 -14.21 16.28 -12.24
C ARG A 23 -13.30 17.01 -13.23
N THR A 24 -12.75 18.15 -12.83
CA THR A 24 -11.81 18.90 -13.69
C THR A 24 -10.57 18.07 -14.03
N CYS A 25 -10.02 17.32 -13.06
CA CYS A 25 -8.87 16.42 -13.31
C CYS A 25 -9.25 15.30 -14.30
N LEU A 26 -10.44 14.71 -14.17
CA LEU A 26 -10.93 13.70 -15.12
C LEU A 26 -11.08 14.25 -16.54
N ASP A 27 -11.62 15.45 -16.67
CA ASP A 27 -11.75 16.14 -17.99
C ASP A 27 -10.37 16.41 -18.62
N VAL A 28 -9.41 16.86 -17.81
CA VAL A 28 -8.02 17.06 -18.26
C VAL A 28 -7.39 15.73 -18.65
N PHE A 29 -7.54 14.69 -17.85
CA PHE A 29 -7.01 13.36 -18.14
C PHE A 29 -7.59 12.78 -19.43
N ALA A 30 -8.92 12.89 -19.63
CA ALA A 30 -9.57 12.47 -20.86
C ALA A 30 -9.04 13.25 -22.10
N ARG A 31 -8.73 14.54 -21.93
CA ARG A 31 -8.11 15.34 -22.99
C ARG A 31 -6.67 14.88 -23.26
N MET A 32 -5.88 14.64 -22.24
CA MET A 32 -4.50 14.13 -22.38
C MET A 32 -4.47 12.80 -23.14
N LEU A 33 -5.40 11.88 -22.85
CA LEU A 33 -5.54 10.62 -23.59
C LEU A 33 -5.84 10.86 -25.08
N ARG A 34 -6.77 11.76 -25.41
CA ARG A 34 -7.12 12.06 -26.80
C ARG A 34 -5.99 12.77 -27.58
N GLU A 35 -5.18 13.56 -26.89
CA GLU A 35 -4.09 14.33 -27.47
C GLU A 35 -2.72 13.64 -27.38
N SER A 36 -2.68 12.40 -26.86
CA SER A 36 -1.45 11.64 -26.58
C SER A 36 -0.39 12.47 -25.82
N ARG A 37 -0.84 13.18 -24.76
CA ARG A 37 0.00 14.07 -23.94
C ARG A 37 0.67 13.29 -22.79
N PHE A 38 1.34 12.21 -23.11
CA PHE A 38 2.11 11.41 -22.17
C PHE A 38 3.55 11.30 -22.63
N ASP A 39 4.47 11.23 -21.66
CA ASP A 39 5.86 10.93 -21.94
C ASP A 39 5.98 9.43 -22.27
N SER A 40 6.18 9.10 -23.52
CA SER A 40 6.24 7.73 -24.05
C SER A 40 7.60 7.36 -24.64
N ASP A 41 8.49 8.34 -24.80
CA ASP A 41 9.77 8.13 -25.50
C ASP A 41 10.79 7.35 -24.67
N ARG A 42 10.58 7.27 -23.35
CA ARG A 42 11.48 6.59 -22.43
C ARG A 42 10.70 5.70 -21.49
N ARG A 43 11.08 4.43 -21.43
CA ARG A 43 10.56 3.53 -20.40
C ARG A 43 11.39 3.68 -19.14
N SER A 44 10.74 4.04 -18.05
CA SER A 44 11.36 4.10 -16.74
C SER A 44 10.74 3.07 -15.80
N PHE A 45 11.53 2.69 -14.82
CA PHE A 45 11.17 1.72 -13.79
C PHE A 45 11.47 2.33 -12.42
N GLY A 46 10.50 2.30 -11.52
CA GLY A 46 10.59 2.74 -10.13
C GLY A 46 10.24 1.63 -9.16
N LEU A 47 10.57 1.84 -7.91
CA LEU A 47 10.37 0.85 -6.85
C LEU A 47 9.99 1.56 -5.54
N GLU A 48 8.99 1.02 -4.85
CA GLU A 48 8.69 1.32 -3.45
C GLU A 48 8.81 0.04 -2.62
N ILE A 49 9.40 0.13 -1.43
CA ILE A 49 9.51 -0.99 -0.51
C ILE A 49 9.01 -0.55 0.85
N GLU A 50 7.99 -1.21 1.34
CA GLU A 50 7.49 -1.05 2.70
C GLU A 50 8.26 -1.96 3.65
N LEU A 51 8.57 -1.43 4.84
CA LEU A 51 9.45 -2.04 5.82
C LEU A 51 8.77 -2.02 7.19
N ASN A 52 8.90 -3.10 7.92
CA ASN A 52 8.52 -3.14 9.34
C ASN A 52 9.71 -2.70 10.21
N LEU A 53 9.42 -1.98 11.28
CA LEU A 53 10.37 -1.68 12.35
C LEU A 53 10.10 -2.61 13.53
N THR A 54 11.16 -3.25 14.03
CA THR A 54 11.09 -4.13 15.20
C THR A 54 12.05 -3.65 16.28
N ASP A 55 11.76 -4.01 17.52
CA ASP A 55 12.74 -3.92 18.62
C ASP A 55 13.70 -5.13 18.61
N GLU A 56 14.58 -5.22 19.63
CA GLU A 56 15.55 -6.32 19.78
C GLU A 56 14.88 -7.69 19.99
N ALA A 57 13.64 -7.73 20.47
CA ALA A 57 12.88 -8.96 20.65
C ALA A 57 12.14 -9.40 19.37
N GLY A 58 12.14 -8.55 18.32
CA GLY A 58 11.40 -8.75 17.08
C GLY A 58 9.93 -8.34 17.17
N ASP A 59 9.51 -7.67 18.24
CA ASP A 59 8.16 -7.10 18.36
C ASP A 59 8.05 -5.77 17.59
N PRO A 60 6.85 -5.39 17.11
CA PRO A 60 6.63 -4.12 16.40
C PRO A 60 7.12 -2.92 17.23
N ALA A 61 8.05 -2.14 16.68
CA ALA A 61 8.59 -0.94 17.31
C ALA A 61 7.84 0.31 16.81
N MET A 62 7.06 0.96 17.67
CA MET A 62 6.36 2.22 17.37
C MET A 62 7.37 3.38 17.30
N ALA A 63 8.21 3.39 16.25
CA ALA A 63 9.45 4.18 16.20
C ALA A 63 9.69 4.92 14.90
N ASN A 64 8.75 4.93 13.93
CA ASN A 64 9.02 5.45 12.59
C ASN A 64 9.53 6.90 12.60
N ALA A 65 8.95 7.80 13.39
CA ALA A 65 9.39 9.20 13.44
C ALA A 65 10.87 9.32 13.86
N ARG A 66 11.27 8.65 14.95
CA ARG A 66 12.67 8.70 15.43
C ARG A 66 13.61 7.91 14.52
N ALA A 67 13.14 6.83 13.90
CA ALA A 67 13.93 6.07 12.92
C ALA A 67 14.20 6.92 11.68
N LEU A 68 13.19 7.60 11.13
CA LEU A 68 13.33 8.50 9.98
C LEU A 68 14.24 9.69 10.27
N GLU A 69 14.15 10.26 11.48
CA GLU A 69 15.08 11.31 11.91
C GLU A 69 16.53 10.81 11.95
N ALA A 70 16.75 9.59 12.45
CA ALA A 70 18.09 8.98 12.51
C ALA A 70 18.59 8.58 11.10
N ILE A 71 17.73 8.05 10.25
CA ILE A 71 18.03 7.69 8.85
C ILE A 71 18.45 8.93 8.06
N ALA A 72 17.77 10.05 8.25
CA ALA A 72 18.07 11.35 7.62
C ALA A 72 18.27 11.22 6.10
N ASP A 73 17.37 10.53 5.41
CA ASP A 73 17.37 10.30 3.98
C ASP A 73 15.96 10.55 3.44
N ALA A 74 15.84 11.45 2.46
CA ALA A 74 14.56 11.90 1.92
C ALA A 74 13.79 10.81 1.12
N ASP A 75 14.46 9.75 0.74
CA ASP A 75 13.84 8.63 0.05
C ASP A 75 12.99 7.77 1.02
N PHE A 76 13.20 7.91 2.33
CA PHE A 76 12.41 7.22 3.36
C PHE A 76 11.30 8.10 3.93
N GLN A 77 10.11 7.52 4.11
CA GLN A 77 8.95 8.23 4.65
C GLN A 77 8.10 7.33 5.56
N THR A 78 7.13 7.97 6.24
CA THR A 78 6.17 7.26 7.10
C THR A 78 5.14 6.49 6.29
N GLU A 79 4.72 5.34 6.83
CA GLU A 79 3.54 4.57 6.42
C GLU A 79 2.44 4.63 7.50
N ILE A 80 1.31 3.90 7.29
CA ILE A 80 0.11 3.93 8.13
C ILE A 80 0.46 3.69 9.60
N GLY A 81 1.22 2.63 9.88
CA GLY A 81 1.60 2.26 11.24
C GLY A 81 2.89 2.93 11.71
N GLN A 82 2.97 3.28 12.99
CA GLN A 82 4.19 3.80 13.60
C GLN A 82 5.35 2.77 13.59
N PHE A 83 5.06 1.52 13.31
CA PHE A 83 6.05 0.45 13.12
C PHE A 83 6.36 0.18 11.64
N ASN A 84 5.91 1.05 10.72
CA ASN A 84 6.19 0.97 9.29
C ASN A 84 6.90 2.22 8.78
N ILE A 85 7.78 2.01 7.82
CA ILE A 85 8.37 3.04 6.97
C ILE A 85 8.40 2.53 5.52
N GLU A 86 8.52 3.44 4.58
CA GLU A 86 8.64 3.13 3.16
C GLU A 86 9.89 3.78 2.58
N ILE A 87 10.57 3.09 1.67
CA ILE A 87 11.59 3.69 0.80
C ILE A 87 11.03 3.86 -0.61
N ASN A 88 11.14 5.08 -1.15
CA ASN A 88 10.81 5.41 -2.54
C ASN A 88 12.09 5.50 -3.36
N VAL A 89 12.37 4.47 -4.14
CA VAL A 89 13.57 4.43 -4.98
C VAL A 89 13.33 5.24 -6.26
N PRO A 90 14.15 6.26 -6.54
CA PRO A 90 13.99 7.08 -7.72
C PRO A 90 13.94 6.27 -9.02
N PRO A 91 13.04 6.65 -9.97
CA PRO A 91 12.89 5.91 -11.21
C PRO A 91 14.16 5.99 -12.08
N ARG A 92 14.47 4.88 -12.75
CA ARG A 92 15.60 4.73 -13.67
C ARG A 92 15.11 4.37 -15.05
N LEU A 93 15.88 4.68 -16.08
CA LEU A 93 15.61 4.21 -17.43
C LEU A 93 15.77 2.69 -17.47
N LEU A 94 14.86 2.02 -18.16
CA LEU A 94 14.89 0.58 -18.39
C LEU A 94 15.89 0.28 -19.54
N ASP A 95 17.17 0.37 -19.25
CA ASP A 95 18.27 0.24 -20.19
C ASP A 95 19.51 -0.40 -19.52
N GLY A 96 20.34 -1.10 -20.33
CA GLY A 96 21.58 -1.68 -19.87
C GLY A 96 21.44 -2.61 -18.66
N ASP A 97 22.29 -2.40 -17.66
CA ASP A 97 22.38 -3.21 -16.45
C ASP A 97 21.55 -2.66 -15.28
N VAL A 98 20.45 -1.92 -15.58
CA VAL A 98 19.64 -1.17 -14.61
C VAL A 98 19.20 -2.00 -13.40
N PHE A 99 18.89 -3.28 -13.56
CA PHE A 99 18.44 -4.13 -12.45
C PHE A 99 19.58 -4.45 -11.47
N THR A 100 20.79 -4.68 -11.97
CA THR A 100 21.98 -4.89 -11.13
C THR A 100 22.31 -3.59 -10.37
N GLU A 101 22.32 -2.46 -11.07
CA GLU A 101 22.54 -1.15 -10.46
C GLU A 101 21.47 -0.80 -9.42
N LEU A 102 20.20 -1.16 -9.70
CA LEU A 102 19.09 -0.95 -8.79
C LEU A 102 19.26 -1.81 -7.52
N GLU A 103 19.58 -3.10 -7.68
CA GLU A 103 19.83 -4.01 -6.54
C GLU A 103 20.93 -3.47 -5.64
N ASP A 104 22.07 -3.10 -6.21
CA ASP A 104 23.21 -2.56 -5.47
C ASP A 104 22.85 -1.25 -4.73
N ALA A 105 22.12 -0.36 -5.39
CA ALA A 105 21.70 0.91 -4.79
C ALA A 105 20.71 0.69 -3.64
N VAL A 106 19.69 -0.15 -3.84
CA VAL A 106 18.69 -0.48 -2.83
C VAL A 106 19.35 -1.18 -1.63
N ARG A 107 20.15 -2.20 -1.87
CA ARG A 107 20.90 -2.91 -0.83
C ARG A 107 21.74 -1.96 0.00
N SER A 108 22.48 -1.07 -0.65
CA SER A 108 23.34 -0.10 0.02
C SER A 108 22.52 0.92 0.83
N SER A 109 21.38 1.36 0.30
CA SER A 109 20.50 2.32 0.98
C SER A 109 19.85 1.68 2.22
N LEU A 110 19.31 0.47 2.08
CA LEU A 110 18.68 -0.27 3.18
C LEU A 110 19.67 -0.59 4.29
N ASN A 111 20.88 -1.05 3.97
CA ASN A 111 21.90 -1.34 4.97
C ASN A 111 22.29 -0.08 5.78
N ARG A 112 22.50 1.06 5.09
CA ARG A 112 22.81 2.33 5.78
C ARG A 112 21.64 2.82 6.64
N ALA A 113 20.41 2.63 6.17
CA ALA A 113 19.22 3.02 6.91
C ALA A 113 19.05 2.16 8.17
N ASP A 114 19.22 0.84 8.05
CA ASP A 114 19.14 -0.08 9.19
C ASP A 114 20.21 0.23 10.25
N GLU A 115 21.47 0.43 9.85
CA GLU A 115 22.53 0.85 10.77
C GLU A 115 22.21 2.13 11.55
N ARG A 116 21.48 3.06 10.93
CA ARG A 116 21.06 4.31 11.58
C ARG A 116 19.83 4.11 12.47
N ALA A 117 18.86 3.32 12.03
CA ALA A 117 17.67 2.98 12.80
C ALA A 117 18.03 2.22 14.09
N GLN A 118 19.01 1.32 14.05
CA GLN A 118 19.52 0.59 15.21
C GLN A 118 20.04 1.51 16.33
N ARG A 119 20.58 2.68 16.00
CA ARG A 119 21.03 3.66 17.01
C ARG A 119 19.89 4.21 17.88
N VAL A 120 18.66 4.10 17.42
CA VAL A 120 17.46 4.48 18.15
C VAL A 120 16.62 3.26 18.59
N GLY A 121 17.22 2.05 18.56
CA GLY A 121 16.59 0.81 19.01
C GLY A 121 15.50 0.29 18.06
N ALA A 122 15.62 0.55 16.76
CA ALA A 122 14.73 0.03 15.75
C ALA A 122 15.51 -0.77 14.69
N HIS A 123 15.02 -1.95 14.34
CA HIS A 123 15.60 -2.82 13.31
C HIS A 123 14.65 -2.87 12.12
N MET A 124 15.17 -2.81 10.90
CA MET A 124 14.36 -2.88 9.69
C MET A 124 14.15 -4.32 9.24
N MET A 125 12.90 -4.70 8.98
CA MET A 125 12.52 -6.04 8.55
C MET A 125 11.70 -6.00 7.27
N ILE A 126 12.13 -6.76 6.25
CA ILE A 126 11.39 -6.96 5.00
C ILE A 126 10.62 -8.27 5.11
N ILE A 127 9.34 -8.19 5.41
CA ILE A 127 8.44 -9.34 5.50
C ILE A 127 6.99 -8.87 5.29
N GLY A 128 6.17 -9.64 4.62
CA GLY A 128 4.82 -9.24 4.21
C GLY A 128 3.84 -8.99 5.36
N ILE A 129 3.92 -9.78 6.44
CA ILE A 129 3.29 -9.51 7.74
C ILE A 129 4.30 -9.91 8.81
N LEU A 130 4.56 -9.02 9.75
CA LEU A 130 5.43 -9.30 10.88
C LEU A 130 4.76 -10.35 11.80
N PRO A 131 5.36 -11.55 12.02
CA PRO A 131 4.72 -12.64 12.77
C PRO A 131 4.38 -12.30 14.22
N THR A 132 5.09 -11.35 14.82
CA THR A 132 4.91 -10.88 16.20
C THR A 132 3.84 -9.80 16.35
N VAL A 133 3.25 -9.32 15.22
CA VAL A 133 2.14 -8.37 15.31
C VAL A 133 0.93 -9.02 15.98
N GLY A 134 0.38 -8.34 16.98
CA GLY A 134 -0.83 -8.76 17.69
C GLY A 134 -1.85 -7.63 17.74
N GLU A 135 -3.07 -7.92 18.18
CA GLU A 135 -4.19 -6.97 18.25
C GLU A 135 -3.81 -5.66 18.96
N ARG A 136 -3.00 -5.73 20.01
CA ARG A 136 -2.50 -4.54 20.75
C ARG A 136 -1.70 -3.56 19.90
N HIS A 137 -1.17 -4.00 18.77
CA HIS A 137 -0.35 -3.17 17.88
C HIS A 137 -1.16 -2.54 16.73
N LEU A 138 -2.41 -2.97 16.54
CA LEU A 138 -3.28 -2.54 15.44
C LEU A 138 -4.48 -1.76 15.95
N THR A 139 -4.20 -0.68 16.67
CA THR A 139 -5.19 0.25 17.23
C THR A 139 -5.04 1.63 16.59
N ALA A 140 -6.01 2.52 16.80
CA ALA A 140 -5.93 3.89 16.30
C ALA A 140 -4.70 4.66 16.81
N ASP A 141 -4.19 4.34 18.01
CA ASP A 141 -3.00 4.95 18.58
C ASP A 141 -1.70 4.51 17.86
N ALA A 142 -1.76 3.45 17.07
CA ALA A 142 -0.63 2.96 16.29
C ALA A 142 -0.45 3.68 14.95
N PHE A 143 -1.35 4.58 14.56
CA PHE A 143 -1.20 5.34 13.33
C PHE A 143 0.00 6.30 13.42
N SER A 144 0.68 6.47 12.31
CA SER A 144 1.73 7.47 12.14
C SER A 144 1.20 8.86 12.45
N ALA A 145 2.08 9.73 12.94
CA ALA A 145 1.74 11.09 13.28
C ALA A 145 1.16 11.89 12.11
N GLY A 146 0.22 12.80 12.40
CA GLY A 146 -0.47 13.62 11.40
C GLY A 146 -1.94 13.25 11.24
N HIS A 147 -2.65 14.01 10.39
CA HIS A 147 -4.10 13.86 10.22
C HIS A 147 -4.50 12.91 9.09
N ARG A 148 -3.56 12.56 8.19
CA ARG A 148 -3.85 11.81 6.97
C ARG A 148 -4.53 10.47 7.26
N TYR A 149 -3.93 9.66 8.11
CA TYR A 149 -4.41 8.31 8.40
C TYR A 149 -5.64 8.29 9.32
N SER A 150 -5.71 9.20 10.27
CA SER A 150 -6.91 9.41 11.10
C SER A 150 -8.11 9.78 10.24
N HIS A 151 -7.93 10.69 9.28
CA HIS A 151 -8.99 11.05 8.33
C HIS A 151 -9.40 9.90 7.43
N LEU A 152 -8.43 9.13 6.92
CA LEU A 152 -8.73 7.95 6.11
C LEU A 152 -9.58 6.97 6.91
N ASN A 153 -9.19 6.69 8.14
CA ASN A 153 -9.94 5.85 9.08
C ASN A 153 -11.37 6.36 9.28
N GLU A 154 -11.53 7.62 9.66
CA GLU A 154 -12.85 8.24 9.86
C GLU A 154 -13.75 8.15 8.63
N GLN A 155 -13.21 8.40 7.43
CA GLN A 155 -14.00 8.36 6.19
C GLN A 155 -14.41 6.93 5.81
N ILE A 156 -13.54 5.94 6.04
CA ILE A 156 -13.86 4.53 5.77
C ILE A 156 -14.96 4.06 6.71
N PHE A 157 -14.83 4.29 8.01
CA PHE A 157 -15.82 3.86 9.00
C PHE A 157 -17.13 4.65 8.91
N ALA A 158 -17.08 5.95 8.58
CA ALA A 158 -18.29 6.73 8.30
C ALA A 158 -19.05 6.24 7.05
N ALA A 159 -18.35 5.74 6.05
CA ALA A 159 -18.97 5.17 4.86
C ALA A 159 -19.51 3.76 5.10
N ARG A 160 -18.81 2.97 5.91
CA ARG A 160 -19.16 1.59 6.22
C ARG A 160 -20.29 1.48 7.25
N GLY A 161 -20.23 2.25 8.32
CA GLY A 161 -21.22 2.26 9.39
C GLY A 161 -21.14 1.08 10.37
N GLU A 162 -20.14 0.21 10.23
CA GLU A 162 -19.94 -1.02 11.03
C GLU A 162 -18.45 -1.38 11.12
N ASP A 163 -18.07 -2.24 12.08
CA ASP A 163 -16.71 -2.74 12.23
C ASP A 163 -16.29 -3.60 11.05
N LEU A 164 -14.98 -3.70 10.83
CA LEU A 164 -14.40 -4.59 9.84
C LEU A 164 -14.45 -6.02 10.37
N GLU A 165 -15.13 -6.91 9.69
CA GLU A 165 -15.00 -8.34 9.92
C GLU A 165 -13.81 -8.87 9.12
N ILE A 166 -12.86 -9.49 9.83
CA ILE A 166 -11.70 -10.16 9.24
C ILE A 166 -11.85 -11.65 9.48
N SER A 167 -12.07 -12.40 8.39
CA SER A 167 -12.25 -13.85 8.42
C SER A 167 -11.34 -14.50 7.39
N ILE A 168 -10.31 -15.19 7.87
CA ILE A 168 -9.28 -15.81 7.02
C ILE A 168 -9.15 -17.27 7.40
N ALA A 169 -9.30 -18.16 6.42
CA ALA A 169 -9.09 -19.60 6.57
C ALA A 169 -7.77 -20.00 5.89
N GLY A 170 -6.94 -20.72 6.64
CA GLY A 170 -5.67 -21.27 6.18
C GLY A 170 -5.43 -22.62 6.84
N VAL A 171 -4.21 -22.85 7.32
CA VAL A 171 -3.90 -24.01 8.18
C VAL A 171 -4.77 -23.96 9.44
N GLU A 172 -4.80 -22.79 10.07
CA GLU A 172 -5.74 -22.44 11.14
C GLU A 172 -6.85 -21.52 10.60
N ARG A 173 -7.72 -21.04 11.48
CA ARG A 173 -8.73 -20.04 11.16
C ARG A 173 -8.59 -18.84 12.09
N LEU A 174 -8.70 -17.66 11.51
CA LEU A 174 -8.85 -16.39 12.22
C LEU A 174 -10.22 -15.81 11.90
N ALA A 175 -10.95 -15.41 12.94
CA ALA A 175 -12.14 -14.56 12.82
C ALA A 175 -12.06 -13.51 13.93
N THR A 176 -12.05 -12.25 13.54
CA THR A 176 -11.94 -11.11 14.46
C THR A 176 -12.63 -9.88 13.85
N PHE A 177 -12.81 -8.85 14.68
CA PHE A 177 -13.33 -7.56 14.24
C PHE A 177 -12.32 -6.47 14.53
N ALA A 178 -12.30 -5.44 13.68
CA ALA A 178 -11.49 -4.26 13.88
C ALA A 178 -12.36 -3.01 13.72
N ASP A 179 -12.22 -2.07 14.65
CA ASP A 179 -12.88 -0.77 14.66
C ASP A 179 -12.04 0.34 13.99
N THR A 180 -10.92 -0.06 13.39
CA THR A 180 -9.98 0.82 12.68
C THR A 180 -9.44 0.16 11.42
N ILE A 181 -8.82 0.96 10.51
CA ILE A 181 -8.08 0.47 9.36
C ILE A 181 -6.68 -0.06 9.74
N ALA A 182 -6.30 -0.06 11.00
CA ALA A 182 -4.96 -0.49 11.44
C ALA A 182 -4.54 -1.90 10.94
N PRO A 183 -5.44 -2.88 10.71
CA PRO A 183 -5.05 -4.14 10.08
C PRO A 183 -4.39 -3.99 8.69
N GLU A 184 -4.70 -2.92 7.94
CA GLU A 184 -4.02 -2.59 6.68
C GLU A 184 -2.51 -2.34 6.92
N ALA A 185 -2.15 -1.70 8.03
CA ALA A 185 -0.76 -1.41 8.39
C ALA A 185 0.10 -2.68 8.64
N ALA A 186 -0.53 -3.82 8.91
CA ALA A 186 0.20 -5.08 9.02
C ALA A 186 0.69 -5.60 7.65
N CYS A 187 0.06 -5.17 6.55
CA CYS A 187 0.37 -5.62 5.20
C CYS A 187 1.46 -4.74 4.59
N THR A 188 2.66 -5.27 4.41
CA THR A 188 3.75 -4.59 3.72
C THR A 188 4.03 -5.22 2.37
N SER A 189 4.51 -4.42 1.43
CA SER A 189 4.67 -4.82 0.04
C SER A 189 5.93 -4.26 -0.62
N VAL A 190 6.20 -4.77 -1.83
CA VAL A 190 7.13 -4.17 -2.80
C VAL A 190 6.32 -3.79 -4.02
N GLN A 191 6.36 -2.52 -4.42
CA GLN A 191 5.65 -1.99 -5.57
C GLN A 191 6.61 -1.69 -6.71
N LEU A 192 6.39 -2.34 -7.84
CA LEU A 192 7.17 -2.14 -9.06
C LEU A 192 6.40 -1.23 -10.01
N HIS A 193 6.96 -0.06 -10.32
CA HIS A 193 6.36 0.93 -11.20
C HIS A 193 7.00 0.88 -12.57
N LEU A 194 6.23 0.54 -13.59
CA LEU A 194 6.67 0.56 -14.98
C LEU A 194 5.94 1.67 -15.73
N GLN A 195 6.69 2.60 -16.28
CA GLN A 195 6.13 3.63 -17.16
C GLN A 195 5.80 3.03 -18.53
N VAL A 196 4.56 3.19 -18.96
CA VAL A 196 4.06 2.71 -20.25
C VAL A 196 3.26 3.80 -20.94
N ASP A 197 3.21 3.75 -22.28
CA ASP A 197 2.32 4.62 -23.05
C ASP A 197 0.85 4.16 -22.96
N PRO A 198 -0.13 5.04 -23.27
CA PRO A 198 -1.54 4.69 -23.24
C PRO A 198 -1.93 3.56 -24.20
N GLU A 199 -1.29 3.49 -25.37
CA GLU A 199 -1.51 2.48 -26.40
C GLU A 199 -1.06 1.09 -25.92
N GLY A 200 0.09 1.02 -25.23
CA GLY A 200 0.64 -0.21 -24.66
C GLY A 200 0.03 -0.62 -23.33
N PHE A 201 -0.73 0.25 -22.67
CA PHE A 201 -1.22 0.03 -21.30
C PHE A 201 -1.97 -1.29 -21.13
N ALA A 202 -2.90 -1.61 -22.03
CA ALA A 202 -3.69 -2.83 -21.94
C ALA A 202 -2.83 -4.10 -22.01
N ASN A 203 -1.82 -4.12 -22.88
CA ASN A 203 -0.91 -5.24 -23.02
C ASN A 203 -0.06 -5.45 -21.77
N HIS A 204 0.49 -4.37 -21.19
CA HIS A 204 1.28 -4.42 -19.96
C HIS A 204 0.42 -4.82 -18.76
N TRP A 205 -0.79 -4.27 -18.65
CA TRP A 205 -1.74 -4.67 -17.61
C TRP A 205 -2.09 -6.16 -17.68
N ASN A 206 -2.46 -6.63 -18.86
CA ASN A 206 -2.81 -8.04 -19.06
C ASN A 206 -1.61 -8.96 -18.81
N ALA A 207 -0.40 -8.55 -19.19
CA ALA A 207 0.81 -9.30 -18.89
C ALA A 207 1.07 -9.37 -17.37
N ALA A 208 0.90 -8.25 -16.64
CA ALA A 208 1.02 -8.24 -15.18
C ALA A 208 0.01 -9.18 -14.52
N GLN A 209 -1.25 -9.19 -14.99
CA GLN A 209 -2.26 -10.15 -14.52
C GLN A 209 -1.87 -11.60 -14.81
N ALA A 210 -1.30 -11.88 -15.98
CA ALA A 210 -0.89 -13.24 -16.37
C ALA A 210 0.24 -13.79 -15.50
N ILE A 211 1.18 -12.93 -15.05
CA ILE A 211 2.31 -13.34 -14.20
C ILE A 211 2.01 -13.27 -12.69
N ALA A 212 0.85 -12.75 -12.29
CA ALA A 212 0.54 -12.54 -10.87
C ALA A 212 0.64 -13.81 -10.03
N ALA A 213 0.21 -14.96 -10.57
CA ALA A 213 0.35 -16.24 -9.87
C ALA A 213 1.83 -16.63 -9.63
N ALA A 214 2.72 -16.36 -10.59
CA ALA A 214 4.15 -16.58 -10.42
C ALA A 214 4.75 -15.61 -9.38
N GLN A 215 4.30 -14.36 -9.37
CA GLN A 215 4.72 -13.37 -8.36
C GLN A 215 4.32 -13.82 -6.95
N VAL A 216 3.09 -14.31 -6.76
CA VAL A 216 2.65 -14.89 -5.47
C VAL A 216 3.51 -16.09 -5.10
N ALA A 217 3.80 -16.99 -6.05
CA ALA A 217 4.59 -18.20 -5.77
C ALA A 217 6.02 -17.91 -5.29
N VAL A 218 6.65 -16.84 -5.78
CA VAL A 218 8.03 -16.49 -5.40
C VAL A 218 8.10 -15.46 -4.27
N GLY A 219 7.05 -14.64 -4.10
CA GLY A 219 7.01 -13.52 -3.16
C GLY A 219 6.24 -13.78 -1.87
N ALA A 220 5.52 -14.91 -1.75
CA ALA A 220 4.71 -15.21 -0.57
C ALA A 220 5.57 -15.32 0.71
N ASN A 221 5.32 -14.43 1.67
CA ASN A 221 6.08 -14.34 2.91
C ASN A 221 5.25 -13.78 4.08
N SER A 222 3.95 -14.07 4.12
CA SER A 222 3.04 -13.60 5.18
C SER A 222 2.17 -14.73 5.77
N PRO A 223 2.78 -15.82 6.28
CA PRO A 223 2.00 -16.99 6.72
C PRO A 223 1.32 -16.82 8.08
N PHE A 224 1.70 -15.82 8.87
CA PHE A 224 1.21 -15.64 10.23
C PHE A 224 0.49 -14.31 10.41
N PHE A 225 -0.62 -14.31 11.14
CA PHE A 225 -1.29 -13.12 11.63
C PHE A 225 -1.97 -13.39 12.96
N PHE A 226 -1.77 -12.54 13.95
CA PHE A 226 -2.26 -12.69 15.33
C PHE A 226 -1.93 -14.07 15.94
N GLY A 227 -0.71 -14.54 15.69
CA GLY A 227 -0.22 -15.82 16.22
C GLY A 227 -0.85 -17.06 15.58
N ARG A 228 -1.61 -16.92 14.49
CA ARG A 228 -2.19 -18.02 13.72
C ARG A 228 -1.40 -18.29 12.45
N GLU A 229 -1.18 -19.57 12.16
CA GLU A 229 -0.69 -20.00 10.86
C GLU A 229 -1.88 -20.06 9.87
N LEU A 230 -1.88 -19.17 8.91
CA LEU A 230 -2.98 -19.02 7.97
C LEU A 230 -2.56 -19.46 6.57
N TRP A 231 -2.69 -18.61 5.58
CA TRP A 231 -2.28 -18.82 4.22
C TRP A 231 -0.88 -18.25 4.00
N ARG A 232 -0.06 -18.84 3.14
CA ARG A 232 1.33 -18.37 2.90
C ARG A 232 1.42 -16.91 2.42
N GLU A 233 0.33 -16.39 1.87
CA GLU A 233 0.19 -14.99 1.46
C GLU A 233 -1.07 -14.37 2.08
N THR A 234 -1.17 -14.43 3.39
CA THR A 234 -2.30 -13.92 4.18
C THR A 234 -2.56 -12.43 3.96
N ARG A 235 -1.53 -11.63 3.65
CA ARG A 235 -1.68 -10.19 3.41
C ARG A 235 -2.66 -9.89 2.27
N ILE A 236 -2.83 -10.73 1.25
CA ILE A 236 -3.82 -10.52 0.19
C ILE A 236 -5.23 -10.51 0.79
N ALA A 237 -5.60 -11.57 1.51
CA ALA A 237 -6.92 -11.67 2.13
C ALA A 237 -7.14 -10.61 3.21
N LEU A 238 -6.11 -10.31 3.99
CA LEU A 238 -6.17 -9.27 5.02
C LEU A 238 -6.37 -7.89 4.41
N PHE A 239 -5.59 -7.54 3.38
CA PHE A 239 -5.67 -6.25 2.71
C PHE A 239 -7.04 -6.02 2.04
N GLU A 240 -7.56 -7.02 1.32
CA GLU A 240 -8.88 -6.94 0.70
C GLU A 240 -9.99 -6.68 1.72
N GLN A 241 -9.92 -7.33 2.90
CA GLN A 241 -10.92 -7.17 3.94
C GLN A 241 -10.74 -5.86 4.72
N ALA A 242 -9.50 -5.49 5.06
CA ALA A 242 -9.20 -4.26 5.80
C ALA A 242 -9.52 -2.98 5.02
N THR A 243 -9.47 -3.02 3.69
CA THR A 243 -9.78 -1.88 2.82
C THR A 243 -11.20 -1.86 2.27
N ASP A 244 -12.04 -2.83 2.63
CA ASP A 244 -13.43 -2.94 2.14
C ASP A 244 -14.35 -1.92 2.83
N THR A 245 -14.75 -0.90 2.10
CA THR A 245 -15.63 0.18 2.56
C THR A 245 -17.12 -0.14 2.45
N ARG A 246 -17.49 -1.33 1.95
CA ARG A 246 -18.89 -1.70 1.76
C ARG A 246 -19.49 -2.25 3.05
N PRO A 247 -20.64 -1.74 3.51
CA PRO A 247 -21.44 -2.43 4.51
C PRO A 247 -22.03 -3.73 3.94
N GLU A 248 -22.51 -4.60 4.81
CA GLU A 248 -23.00 -5.94 4.44
C GLU A 248 -24.15 -5.88 3.41
N GLU A 249 -25.01 -4.84 3.47
CA GLU A 249 -26.07 -4.64 2.51
C GLU A 249 -25.55 -4.45 1.07
N LEU A 250 -24.46 -3.72 0.90
CA LEU A 250 -23.86 -3.52 -0.43
C LEU A 250 -23.16 -4.77 -0.93
N LYS A 251 -22.55 -5.55 -0.05
CA LYS A 251 -21.95 -6.85 -0.40
C LYS A 251 -23.01 -7.82 -0.91
N THR A 252 -24.14 -7.95 -0.20
CA THR A 252 -25.26 -8.82 -0.57
C THR A 252 -25.95 -8.38 -1.87
N GLN A 253 -25.91 -7.09 -2.19
CA GLN A 253 -26.38 -6.55 -3.47
C GLN A 253 -25.40 -6.75 -4.63
N GLY A 254 -24.25 -7.37 -4.40
CA GLY A 254 -23.24 -7.62 -5.42
C GLY A 254 -22.45 -6.40 -5.85
N VAL A 255 -22.45 -5.32 -5.04
CA VAL A 255 -21.58 -4.17 -5.28
C VAL A 255 -20.12 -4.63 -5.12
N ARG A 256 -19.27 -4.30 -6.08
CA ARG A 256 -17.86 -4.71 -6.05
C ARG A 256 -17.06 -3.97 -4.98
N PRO A 257 -16.05 -4.62 -4.37
CA PRO A 257 -15.13 -3.95 -3.48
C PRO A 257 -14.27 -2.94 -4.26
N ARG A 258 -13.70 -2.00 -3.53
CA ARG A 258 -12.74 -1.04 -4.09
C ARG A 258 -11.46 -1.73 -4.58
N VAL A 259 -11.01 -2.73 -3.85
CA VAL A 259 -9.82 -3.54 -4.15
C VAL A 259 -10.27 -4.92 -4.60
N TRP A 260 -9.85 -5.34 -5.78
CA TRP A 260 -10.16 -6.63 -6.36
C TRP A 260 -9.22 -6.94 -7.53
N PHE A 261 -9.04 -8.22 -7.83
CA PHE A 261 -8.06 -8.66 -8.85
C PHE A 261 -8.50 -8.33 -10.30
N GLY A 262 -9.76 -8.21 -10.56
CA GLY A 262 -10.33 -8.03 -11.90
C GLY A 262 -11.07 -9.26 -12.40
N GLU A 263 -11.81 -9.12 -13.51
CA GLU A 263 -12.68 -10.18 -14.05
C GLU A 263 -12.28 -10.61 -15.45
N ARG A 264 -11.56 -9.77 -16.18
CA ARG A 264 -11.27 -10.00 -17.60
C ARG A 264 -10.07 -9.20 -18.09
N TRP A 265 -9.54 -9.62 -19.21
CA TRP A 265 -8.56 -8.85 -19.95
C TRP A 265 -9.12 -7.50 -20.40
N ILE A 266 -8.32 -6.47 -20.33
CA ILE A 266 -8.69 -5.14 -20.83
C ILE A 266 -8.15 -4.94 -22.25
N THR A 267 -8.78 -4.04 -23.02
CA THR A 267 -8.41 -3.72 -24.40
C THR A 267 -7.90 -2.30 -24.59
N SER A 268 -8.08 -1.45 -23.58
CA SER A 268 -7.63 -0.05 -23.58
C SER A 268 -7.52 0.46 -22.14
N VAL A 269 -6.85 1.59 -21.95
CA VAL A 269 -6.75 2.28 -20.66
C VAL A 269 -8.13 2.77 -20.18
N ASP A 270 -9.01 3.17 -21.09
CA ASP A 270 -10.36 3.69 -20.75
C ASP A 270 -11.23 2.65 -20.03
N ARG A 271 -11.06 1.37 -20.37
CA ARG A 271 -11.87 0.32 -19.77
C ARG A 271 -11.53 0.01 -18.32
N LYS A 272 -10.38 0.46 -17.83
CA LYS A 272 -10.04 0.40 -16.40
C LYS A 272 -10.54 1.60 -15.62
N SER A 273 -10.65 2.76 -16.25
CA SER A 273 -11.12 4.00 -15.61
C SER A 273 -12.64 4.07 -15.41
N VAL A 274 -13.38 3.03 -15.79
CA VAL A 274 -14.86 2.92 -15.67
C VAL A 274 -15.24 1.91 -14.56
N VAL A 275 -14.44 1.84 -13.49
CA VAL A 275 -14.80 1.07 -12.28
C VAL A 275 -14.86 2.01 -11.09
#